data_12db00e1c70e2ed742e768fc94fd0222
#
_entry.id   12db00e1c70e2ed742e768fc94fd0222
#
_cell.length_a   1.000
_cell.length_b   1.000
_cell.length_c   1.000
_cell.angle_alpha   90.00
_cell.angle_beta   90.00
_cell.angle_gamma   90.00
#
_symmetry.space_group_name_H-M   'P 1'
#
loop_
_entity.id
_entity.type
_entity.pdbx_description
1 polymer ?
#
loop_
_entity_poly.entity_id
_entity_poly.type
_entity_poly.pdbx_seq_one_letter_code
_entity_poly.pdbx_strand_id
1 'polypeptide(L)'
;MDPSCVGRMKARPFLAVVLAVTLLLLSLAAGGWWLVLQHSPLQLQHQQLVSPRAARFVPRQAALSLYLLSDGEQPVGYARAVAPPRQRRQAAEAVAGLRDGAFAAAGLDYPGELAPWLGRELGFALLASETGAAPDGWLLALRSRDADGARRFLQRFWQTRSLAGTDLQISSYRGMGLISGRGALVGTSPVPIATALIDDDLVLIASGRGVLEQALDVSQIDELNQAASPRFKQAVQRLDQGALLLTARPETLGPWLGLPGEFTTPGIVQELVASLRPDNRSLELDALLQFAADAAVPAPSADGIGEIDSTGAALLAALQGPSESLALVQRPAAWPAYWQPMLAAVLQAEPGSFPALVTAAADGPLLRSEASLGWLLGTGADQPQPEALAGVLAAEGLIAAPLPVEGDPDLRVWTRLEVGQAGGRFARGDANQLQASLEGARSSQGRLAWWGQTLAVLQEQRDSRKPPRLRLEQLAGLDLPQAPLQWAMAAGRAQPLLQRWSTWQLLSALAGQPLAPAVQSLSLGWEAQPDANLHLKARLEFG
;
A
#
# COMPACT_ATOMS: atom_id res chain seq x y z
N MET A 1 76.76 -31.14 36.27
CA MET A 1 75.33 -31.25 35.94
C MET A 1 74.83 -29.83 35.82
N ASP A 2 74.66 -29.35 34.59
CA ASP A 2 74.33 -27.95 34.29
C ASP A 2 72.84 -27.90 33.84
N PRO A 3 71.98 -27.18 34.50
CA PRO A 3 70.59 -27.06 34.11
C PRO A 3 70.34 -25.65 33.52
N SER A 4 70.57 -25.50 32.25
CA SER A 4 70.14 -24.24 31.57
C SER A 4 70.04 -24.40 30.06
N CYS A 5 68.99 -25.02 29.61
CA CYS A 5 68.51 -24.89 28.21
C CYS A 5 66.99 -24.62 28.20
N VAL A 6 66.57 -23.51 28.81
CA VAL A 6 65.24 -22.94 28.52
C VAL A 6 65.42 -22.02 27.34
N GLY A 7 65.06 -22.53 26.14
CA GLY A 7 65.06 -21.77 24.93
C GLY A 7 64.14 -20.55 25.04
N ARG A 8 64.73 -19.36 25.13
CA ARG A 8 64.03 -18.05 25.02
C ARG A 8 63.39 -17.95 23.65
N MET A 9 62.11 -18.36 23.54
CA MET A 9 61.31 -18.03 22.35
C MET A 9 61.35 -16.54 22.13
N LYS A 10 61.90 -16.11 20.99
CA LYS A 10 61.97 -14.72 20.57
C LYS A 10 60.53 -14.21 20.46
N ALA A 11 60.08 -13.30 21.33
CA ALA A 11 58.71 -12.78 21.42
C ALA A 11 58.19 -12.20 20.09
N ARG A 12 59.08 -11.67 19.25
CA ARG A 12 58.72 -11.09 17.95
C ARG A 12 58.12 -12.07 16.91
N PRO A 13 58.68 -13.28 16.63
CA PRO A 13 58.06 -14.21 15.72
C PRO A 13 56.76 -14.82 16.27
N PHE A 14 56.64 -15.03 17.59
CA PHE A 14 55.41 -15.50 18.19
C PHE A 14 54.26 -14.46 18.04
N LEU A 15 54.55 -13.19 18.29
CA LEU A 15 53.57 -12.11 18.14
C LEU A 15 53.14 -11.94 16.68
N ALA A 16 54.06 -12.09 15.73
CA ALA A 16 53.73 -12.06 14.30
C ALA A 16 52.83 -13.21 13.87
N VAL A 17 53.05 -14.42 14.38
CA VAL A 17 52.19 -15.59 14.11
C VAL A 17 50.80 -15.40 14.74
N VAL A 18 50.72 -14.93 15.98
CA VAL A 18 49.43 -14.64 16.61
C VAL A 18 48.66 -13.58 15.86
N LEU A 19 49.32 -12.50 15.42
CA LEU A 19 48.68 -11.44 14.61
C LEU A 19 48.20 -11.95 13.27
N ALA A 20 48.98 -12.79 12.56
CA ALA A 20 48.61 -13.40 11.30
C ALA A 20 47.41 -14.33 11.45
N VAL A 21 47.36 -15.17 12.49
CA VAL A 21 46.23 -16.07 12.78
C VAL A 21 44.99 -15.26 13.14
N THR A 22 45.13 -14.18 13.95
CA THR A 22 44.00 -13.31 14.31
C THR A 22 43.43 -12.60 13.07
N LEU A 23 44.27 -12.06 12.19
CA LEU A 23 43.84 -11.46 10.93
C LEU A 23 43.16 -12.46 10.00
N LEU A 24 43.68 -13.69 9.91
CA LEU A 24 43.06 -14.77 9.13
C LEU A 24 41.69 -15.13 9.69
N LEU A 25 41.54 -15.27 11.00
CA LEU A 25 40.25 -15.57 11.64
C LEU A 25 39.25 -14.42 11.47
N LEU A 26 39.72 -13.17 11.59
CA LEU A 26 38.87 -11.99 11.34
C LEU A 26 38.43 -11.92 9.87
N SER A 27 39.31 -12.19 8.91
CA SER A 27 38.95 -12.20 7.49
C SER A 27 38.00 -13.34 7.13
N LEU A 28 38.16 -14.54 7.73
CA LEU A 28 37.24 -15.65 7.58
C LEU A 28 35.87 -15.36 8.23
N ALA A 29 35.89 -14.74 9.42
CA ALA A 29 34.65 -14.32 10.09
C ALA A 29 33.94 -13.21 9.30
N ALA A 30 34.67 -12.21 8.80
CA ALA A 30 34.12 -11.13 7.97
C ALA A 30 33.60 -11.68 6.62
N GLY A 31 34.34 -12.59 5.97
CA GLY A 31 33.91 -13.27 4.75
C GLY A 31 32.68 -14.16 4.97
N GLY A 32 32.67 -14.93 6.06
CA GLY A 32 31.50 -15.74 6.44
C GLY A 32 30.28 -14.86 6.79
N TRP A 33 30.50 -13.78 7.52
CA TRP A 33 29.46 -12.79 7.83
C TRP A 33 28.91 -12.11 6.56
N TRP A 34 29.80 -11.74 5.66
CA TRP A 34 29.40 -11.14 4.38
C TRP A 34 28.60 -12.09 3.49
N LEU A 35 29.02 -13.39 3.41
CA LEU A 35 28.27 -14.43 2.71
C LEU A 35 26.88 -14.66 3.34
N VAL A 36 26.78 -14.71 4.66
CA VAL A 36 25.50 -14.85 5.37
C VAL A 36 24.61 -13.62 5.11
N LEU A 37 25.19 -12.42 5.12
CA LEU A 37 24.44 -11.20 4.80
C LEU A 37 23.96 -11.19 3.34
N GLN A 38 24.80 -11.59 2.37
CA GLN A 38 24.39 -11.62 0.97
C GLN A 38 23.27 -12.62 0.64
N HIS A 39 23.15 -13.70 1.42
CA HIS A 39 22.09 -14.69 1.25
C HIS A 39 20.95 -14.53 2.27
N SER A 40 20.99 -13.48 3.09
CA SER A 40 19.95 -13.21 4.07
C SER A 40 18.66 -12.79 3.40
N PRO A 41 17.50 -13.41 3.73
CA PRO A 41 16.20 -12.95 3.25
C PRO A 41 15.90 -11.47 3.61
N LEU A 42 16.54 -10.95 4.67
CA LEU A 42 16.39 -9.57 5.15
C LEU A 42 16.92 -8.52 4.15
N GLN A 43 17.75 -8.91 3.16
CA GLN A 43 18.16 -8.00 2.10
C GLN A 43 16.99 -7.45 1.28
N LEU A 44 15.83 -8.13 1.31
CA LEU A 44 14.63 -7.67 0.62
C LEU A 44 14.17 -6.28 1.09
N GLN A 45 14.52 -5.86 2.31
CA GLN A 45 14.24 -4.51 2.84
C GLN A 45 15.00 -3.39 2.10
N HIS A 46 16.19 -3.71 1.58
CA HIS A 46 17.09 -2.75 0.95
C HIS A 46 17.25 -3.00 -0.55
N GLN A 47 16.30 -3.76 -1.13
CA GLN A 47 16.32 -4.05 -2.56
C GLN A 47 16.12 -2.75 -3.34
N GLN A 48 17.15 -2.38 -4.12
CA GLN A 48 17.03 -1.24 -5.04
C GLN A 48 16.16 -1.60 -6.23
N LEU A 49 15.33 -0.66 -6.65
CA LEU A 49 14.57 -0.78 -7.88
C LEU A 49 15.50 -0.56 -9.08
N VAL A 50 15.46 -1.51 -9.98
CA VAL A 50 16.12 -1.41 -11.29
C VAL A 50 15.06 -1.58 -12.37
N SER A 51 15.28 -0.98 -13.54
CA SER A 51 14.36 -1.19 -14.66
C SER A 51 14.35 -2.68 -15.04
N PRO A 52 13.19 -3.37 -14.96
CA PRO A 52 13.11 -4.79 -15.24
C PRO A 52 13.39 -5.06 -16.72
N ARG A 53 14.10 -6.13 -17.03
CA ARG A 53 14.31 -6.56 -18.43
C ARG A 53 12.98 -6.92 -19.11
N ALA A 54 12.06 -7.52 -18.37
CA ALA A 54 10.70 -7.83 -18.82
C ALA A 54 9.94 -6.60 -19.32
N ALA A 55 10.20 -5.41 -18.78
CA ALA A 55 9.52 -4.15 -19.18
C ALA A 55 9.82 -3.77 -20.66
N ARG A 56 10.87 -4.34 -21.28
CA ARG A 56 11.15 -4.18 -22.71
C ARG A 56 10.10 -4.85 -23.60
N PHE A 57 9.45 -5.90 -23.10
CA PHE A 57 8.45 -6.67 -23.84
C PHE A 57 7.01 -6.23 -23.52
N VAL A 58 6.85 -5.24 -22.65
CA VAL A 58 5.56 -4.72 -22.22
C VAL A 58 5.27 -3.40 -22.91
N PRO A 59 4.11 -3.25 -23.58
CA PRO A 59 3.70 -1.98 -24.17
C PRO A 59 3.56 -0.89 -23.10
N ARG A 60 3.87 0.36 -23.44
CA ARG A 60 3.63 1.53 -22.57
C ARG A 60 2.17 1.69 -22.16
N GLN A 61 1.26 1.16 -22.97
CA GLN A 61 -0.18 1.25 -22.75
C GLN A 61 -0.75 0.01 -22.07
N ALA A 62 0.10 -0.84 -21.46
CA ALA A 62 -0.37 -1.99 -20.69
C ALA A 62 -1.34 -1.52 -19.59
N ALA A 63 -2.46 -2.23 -19.42
CA ALA A 63 -3.44 -1.92 -18.39
C ALA A 63 -2.86 -2.08 -16.97
N LEU A 64 -2.02 -3.12 -16.81
CA LEU A 64 -1.29 -3.45 -15.60
C LEU A 64 0.06 -4.04 -15.97
N SER A 65 1.12 -3.69 -15.27
CA SER A 65 2.33 -4.52 -15.22
C SER A 65 2.82 -4.64 -13.79
N LEU A 66 3.34 -5.82 -13.48
CA LEU A 66 3.82 -6.18 -12.15
C LEU A 66 5.16 -6.88 -12.32
N TYR A 67 6.19 -6.41 -11.62
CA TYR A 67 7.54 -6.94 -11.67
C TYR A 67 8.00 -7.30 -10.28
N LEU A 68 8.15 -8.60 -10.01
CA LEU A 68 8.82 -9.08 -8.81
C LEU A 68 10.31 -9.12 -9.09
N LEU A 69 11.09 -8.39 -8.29
CA LEU A 69 12.54 -8.20 -8.47
C LEU A 69 13.36 -9.04 -7.48
N SER A 70 12.78 -10.10 -6.97
CA SER A 70 13.41 -11.02 -6.02
C SER A 70 13.22 -12.47 -6.45
N ASP A 71 14.05 -13.34 -5.90
CA ASP A 71 13.84 -14.79 -6.01
C ASP A 71 12.50 -15.16 -5.34
N GLY A 72 11.73 -16.06 -5.94
CA GLY A 72 10.42 -16.45 -5.43
C GLY A 72 10.42 -17.09 -4.03
N GLU A 73 11.56 -17.59 -3.54
CA GLU A 73 11.73 -18.10 -2.17
C GLU A 73 12.08 -17.00 -1.16
N GLN A 74 12.63 -15.89 -1.62
CA GLN A 74 13.11 -14.80 -0.76
C GLN A 74 11.99 -14.14 0.05
N PRO A 75 10.79 -13.82 -0.49
CA PRO A 75 9.69 -13.28 0.30
C PRO A 75 9.19 -14.25 1.38
N VAL A 76 9.16 -15.56 1.09
CA VAL A 76 8.79 -16.61 2.04
C VAL A 76 9.80 -16.71 3.19
N GLY A 77 11.08 -16.70 2.84
CA GLY A 77 12.18 -16.66 3.81
C GLY A 77 12.16 -15.41 4.68
N TYR A 78 11.86 -14.26 4.07
CA TYR A 78 11.70 -12.98 4.76
C TYR A 78 10.56 -13.02 5.78
N ALA A 79 9.37 -13.42 5.37
CA ALA A 79 8.21 -13.53 6.26
C ALA A 79 8.51 -14.44 7.47
N ARG A 80 9.20 -15.57 7.24
CA ARG A 80 9.66 -16.45 8.31
C ARG A 80 10.64 -15.78 9.27
N ALA A 81 11.57 -14.98 8.74
CA ALA A 81 12.62 -14.34 9.52
C ALA A 81 12.09 -13.25 10.46
N VAL A 82 11.15 -12.42 9.97
CA VAL A 82 10.61 -11.26 10.70
C VAL A 82 9.44 -11.58 11.61
N ALA A 83 8.71 -12.67 11.34
CA ALA A 83 7.55 -13.05 12.14
C ALA A 83 7.93 -13.48 13.56
N PRO A 84 7.05 -13.24 14.55
CA PRO A 84 7.22 -13.73 15.91
C PRO A 84 7.46 -15.25 15.94
N PRO A 85 8.25 -15.79 16.88
CA PRO A 85 8.65 -17.19 16.87
C PRO A 85 7.49 -18.19 16.74
N ARG A 86 6.34 -17.89 17.34
CA ARG A 86 5.14 -18.75 17.30
C ARG A 86 4.40 -18.69 15.96
N GLN A 87 4.61 -17.66 15.16
CA GLN A 87 3.90 -17.40 13.90
C GLN A 87 4.77 -17.62 12.66
N ARG A 88 6.06 -17.90 12.81
CA ARG A 88 7.04 -18.03 11.71
C ARG A 88 6.60 -18.99 10.60
N ARG A 89 6.06 -20.12 10.99
CA ARG A 89 5.56 -21.13 10.04
C ARG A 89 4.34 -20.60 9.29
N GLN A 90 3.36 -20.08 10.00
CA GLN A 90 2.12 -19.55 9.43
C GLN A 90 2.40 -18.39 8.47
N ALA A 91 3.29 -17.46 8.84
CA ALA A 91 3.68 -16.35 7.98
C ALA A 91 4.35 -16.83 6.68
N ALA A 92 5.26 -17.80 6.78
CA ALA A 92 5.90 -18.39 5.60
C ALA A 92 4.89 -19.13 4.70
N GLU A 93 3.97 -19.91 5.28
CA GLU A 93 2.91 -20.62 4.56
C GLU A 93 1.94 -19.66 3.86
N ALA A 94 1.60 -18.52 4.48
CA ALA A 94 0.73 -17.51 3.87
C ALA A 94 1.37 -16.90 2.61
N VAL A 95 2.65 -16.52 2.68
CA VAL A 95 3.37 -15.94 1.53
C VAL A 95 3.64 -17.00 0.45
N ALA A 96 3.97 -18.23 0.84
CA ALA A 96 4.12 -19.34 -0.10
C ALA A 96 2.79 -19.64 -0.80
N GLY A 97 1.67 -19.69 -0.06
CA GLY A 97 0.33 -19.87 -0.62
C GLY A 97 -0.05 -18.79 -1.63
N LEU A 98 0.27 -17.52 -1.33
CA LEU A 98 0.04 -16.42 -2.29
C LEU A 98 0.86 -16.60 -3.57
N ARG A 99 2.14 -16.93 -3.46
CA ARG A 99 3.01 -17.20 -4.60
C ARG A 99 2.48 -18.38 -5.42
N ASP A 100 2.26 -19.52 -4.77
CA ASP A 100 1.86 -20.74 -5.43
C ASP A 100 0.47 -20.59 -6.08
N GLY A 101 -0.45 -19.91 -5.40
CA GLY A 101 -1.78 -19.57 -5.94
C GLY A 101 -1.73 -18.64 -7.15
N ALA A 102 -0.82 -17.65 -7.15
CA ALA A 102 -0.63 -16.77 -8.29
C ALA A 102 -0.13 -17.53 -9.53
N PHE A 103 0.84 -18.44 -9.36
CA PHE A 103 1.30 -19.30 -10.46
C PHE A 103 0.26 -20.32 -10.88
N ALA A 104 -0.47 -20.92 -9.93
CA ALA A 104 -1.55 -21.86 -10.23
C ALA A 104 -2.67 -21.19 -11.03
N ALA A 105 -2.99 -19.92 -10.77
CA ALA A 105 -3.94 -19.15 -11.57
C ALA A 105 -3.47 -18.96 -13.03
N ALA A 106 -2.15 -18.97 -13.27
CA ALA A 106 -1.53 -19.00 -14.60
C ALA A 106 -1.32 -20.44 -15.12
N GLY A 107 -1.80 -21.47 -14.42
CA GLY A 107 -1.66 -22.89 -14.80
C GLY A 107 -0.25 -23.44 -14.68
N LEU A 108 0.55 -22.91 -13.78
CA LEU A 108 1.94 -23.28 -13.55
C LEU A 108 2.12 -23.77 -12.11
N ASP A 109 2.93 -24.80 -11.93
CA ASP A 109 3.34 -25.31 -10.61
C ASP A 109 4.69 -24.69 -10.22
N TYR A 110 4.66 -23.75 -9.26
CA TYR A 110 5.91 -23.11 -8.85
C TYR A 110 6.92 -24.08 -8.27
N PRO A 111 6.58 -24.92 -7.25
CA PRO A 111 7.56 -25.81 -6.63
C PRO A 111 8.13 -26.87 -7.59
N GLY A 112 7.29 -27.47 -8.41
CA GLY A 112 7.68 -28.57 -9.30
C GLY A 112 8.26 -28.13 -10.64
N GLU A 113 7.79 -27.03 -11.19
CA GLU A 113 8.14 -26.63 -12.56
C GLU A 113 9.07 -25.41 -12.62
N LEU A 114 8.89 -24.41 -11.76
CA LEU A 114 9.56 -23.12 -11.89
C LEU A 114 10.74 -22.93 -10.92
N ALA A 115 10.60 -23.32 -9.66
CA ALA A 115 11.59 -23.08 -8.61
C ALA A 115 13.03 -23.54 -8.96
N PRO A 116 13.25 -24.65 -9.69
CA PRO A 116 14.61 -25.09 -10.00
C PRO A 116 15.41 -24.14 -10.87
N TRP A 117 14.77 -23.39 -11.78
CA TRP A 117 15.44 -22.58 -12.79
C TRP A 117 15.07 -21.10 -12.78
N LEU A 118 13.96 -20.74 -12.15
CA LEU A 118 13.50 -19.34 -12.07
C LEU A 118 14.52 -18.49 -11.30
N GLY A 119 14.84 -17.33 -11.85
CA GLY A 119 15.75 -16.34 -11.29
C GLY A 119 15.04 -15.25 -10.48
N ARG A 120 15.70 -14.08 -10.39
CA ARG A 120 15.26 -12.98 -9.52
C ARG A 120 14.28 -11.99 -10.18
N GLU A 121 13.86 -12.24 -11.38
CA GLU A 121 12.95 -11.33 -12.10
C GLU A 121 11.78 -12.12 -12.68
N LEU A 122 10.59 -11.66 -12.34
CA LEU A 122 9.34 -12.11 -12.91
C LEU A 122 8.53 -10.89 -13.31
N GLY A 123 8.05 -10.86 -14.55
CA GLY A 123 7.16 -9.83 -15.06
C GLY A 123 5.81 -10.42 -15.44
N PHE A 124 4.73 -9.77 -15.06
CA PHE A 124 3.37 -10.05 -15.50
C PHE A 124 2.76 -8.78 -16.07
N ALA A 125 2.08 -8.86 -17.22
CA ALA A 125 1.39 -7.71 -17.78
C ALA A 125 0.02 -8.11 -18.32
N LEU A 126 -0.96 -7.23 -18.10
CA LEU A 126 -2.25 -7.23 -18.78
C LEU A 126 -2.20 -6.20 -19.90
N LEU A 127 -2.45 -6.64 -21.11
CA LEU A 127 -2.42 -5.77 -22.28
C LEU A 127 -3.77 -5.08 -22.43
N ALA A 128 -3.74 -3.77 -22.70
CA ALA A 128 -4.95 -3.02 -22.95
C ALA A 128 -5.59 -3.45 -24.28
N SER A 129 -6.91 -3.53 -24.31
CA SER A 129 -7.67 -3.67 -25.54
C SER A 129 -7.60 -2.41 -26.38
N GLU A 130 -7.56 -2.54 -27.70
CA GLU A 130 -7.73 -1.39 -28.61
C GLU A 130 -9.07 -0.69 -28.40
N THR A 131 -10.07 -1.41 -27.92
CA THR A 131 -11.41 -0.88 -27.62
C THR A 131 -11.54 -0.28 -26.24
N GLY A 132 -10.53 -0.44 -25.37
CA GLY A 132 -10.47 0.16 -24.03
C GLY A 132 -11.37 -0.47 -22.96
N ALA A 133 -12.17 -1.49 -23.30
CA ALA A 133 -13.22 -2.02 -22.41
C ALA A 133 -12.72 -3.09 -21.41
N ALA A 134 -11.77 -3.91 -21.80
CA ALA A 134 -11.16 -4.95 -20.94
C ALA A 134 -9.79 -5.34 -21.49
N PRO A 135 -8.86 -5.90 -20.69
CA PRO A 135 -7.60 -6.43 -21.19
C PRO A 135 -7.82 -7.56 -22.21
N ASP A 136 -7.18 -7.47 -23.37
CA ASP A 136 -7.31 -8.47 -24.44
C ASP A 136 -6.36 -9.64 -24.31
N GLY A 137 -5.37 -9.56 -23.43
CA GLY A 137 -4.41 -10.63 -23.23
C GLY A 137 -3.49 -10.39 -22.05
N TRP A 138 -2.71 -11.40 -21.76
CA TRP A 138 -1.68 -11.32 -20.71
C TRP A 138 -0.34 -11.84 -21.22
N LEU A 139 0.73 -11.32 -20.64
CA LEU A 139 2.11 -11.72 -20.84
C LEU A 139 2.75 -12.02 -19.51
N LEU A 140 3.44 -13.17 -19.42
CA LEU A 140 4.28 -13.56 -18.30
C LEU A 140 5.72 -13.67 -18.80
N ALA A 141 6.65 -12.99 -18.16
CA ALA A 141 8.07 -12.99 -18.46
C ALA A 141 8.84 -13.55 -17.25
N LEU A 142 9.57 -14.64 -17.44
CA LEU A 142 10.26 -15.39 -16.42
C LEU A 142 11.75 -15.40 -16.71
N ARG A 143 12.55 -14.68 -15.94
CA ARG A 143 13.99 -14.69 -16.09
C ARG A 143 14.60 -15.96 -15.49
N SER A 144 15.43 -16.64 -16.26
CA SER A 144 16.12 -17.84 -15.82
C SER A 144 17.45 -17.54 -15.15
N ARG A 145 17.79 -18.34 -14.14
CA ARG A 145 19.16 -18.47 -13.60
C ARG A 145 19.89 -19.69 -14.15
N ASP A 146 19.19 -20.55 -14.89
CA ASP A 146 19.68 -21.79 -15.51
C ASP A 146 19.06 -21.94 -16.91
N ALA A 147 19.82 -21.64 -17.95
CA ALA A 147 19.38 -21.69 -19.35
C ALA A 147 18.89 -23.10 -19.74
N ASP A 148 19.57 -24.14 -19.28
CA ASP A 148 19.17 -25.52 -19.56
C ASP A 148 17.91 -25.90 -18.81
N GLY A 149 17.73 -25.36 -17.60
CA GLY A 149 16.50 -25.49 -16.83
C GLY A 149 15.29 -24.89 -17.55
N ALA A 150 15.45 -23.67 -18.10
CA ALA A 150 14.41 -23.00 -18.89
C ALA A 150 14.03 -23.80 -20.15
N ARG A 151 15.03 -24.32 -20.90
CA ARG A 151 14.80 -25.18 -22.06
C ARG A 151 14.07 -26.47 -21.69
N ARG A 152 14.50 -27.16 -20.61
CA ARG A 152 13.83 -28.37 -20.10
C ARG A 152 12.40 -28.09 -19.64
N PHE A 153 12.15 -26.93 -19.01
CA PHE A 153 10.80 -26.48 -18.64
C PHE A 153 9.92 -26.35 -19.89
N LEU A 154 10.33 -25.59 -20.92
CA LEU A 154 9.56 -25.40 -22.14
C LEU A 154 9.30 -26.72 -22.88
N GLN A 155 10.27 -27.62 -22.93
CA GLN A 155 10.09 -28.95 -23.52
C GLN A 155 8.99 -29.73 -22.79
N ARG A 156 9.07 -29.82 -21.45
CA ARG A 156 8.04 -30.51 -20.64
C ARG A 156 6.68 -29.85 -20.76
N PHE A 157 6.65 -28.52 -20.68
CA PHE A 157 5.43 -27.71 -20.80
C PHE A 157 4.64 -28.05 -22.07
N TRP A 158 5.33 -28.14 -23.21
CA TRP A 158 4.70 -28.47 -24.47
C TRP A 158 4.50 -29.96 -24.68
N GLN A 159 5.37 -30.83 -24.20
CA GLN A 159 5.15 -32.28 -24.24
C GLN A 159 3.87 -32.70 -23.51
N THR A 160 3.66 -32.19 -22.31
CA THR A 160 2.45 -32.50 -21.53
C THR A 160 1.18 -32.07 -22.27
N ARG A 161 1.22 -30.89 -22.91
CA ARG A 161 0.06 -30.38 -23.67
C ARG A 161 -0.16 -31.09 -24.98
N SER A 162 0.90 -31.47 -25.68
CA SER A 162 0.83 -32.29 -26.89
C SER A 162 0.21 -33.66 -26.62
N LEU A 163 0.58 -34.32 -25.52
CA LEU A 163 -0.01 -35.58 -25.09
C LEU A 163 -1.51 -35.45 -24.77
N ALA A 164 -1.95 -34.28 -24.35
CA ALA A 164 -3.36 -33.95 -24.13
C ALA A 164 -4.14 -33.61 -25.43
N GLY A 165 -3.53 -33.79 -26.60
CA GLY A 165 -4.17 -33.58 -27.90
C GLY A 165 -4.11 -32.12 -28.40
N THR A 166 -3.18 -31.33 -27.92
CA THR A 166 -2.96 -29.95 -28.38
C THR A 166 -2.25 -29.96 -29.73
N ASP A 167 -2.81 -29.24 -30.72
CA ASP A 167 -2.16 -28.99 -31.98
C ASP A 167 -1.09 -27.89 -31.81
N LEU A 168 0.19 -28.25 -31.94
CA LEU A 168 1.33 -27.39 -31.75
C LEU A 168 1.80 -26.80 -33.09
N GLN A 169 2.03 -25.49 -33.10
CA GLN A 169 2.63 -24.77 -34.21
C GLN A 169 4.00 -24.25 -33.79
N ILE A 170 5.04 -24.72 -34.44
CA ILE A 170 6.40 -24.21 -34.29
C ILE A 170 6.69 -23.28 -35.46
N SER A 171 7.07 -22.06 -35.15
CA SER A 171 7.33 -21.03 -36.15
C SER A 171 8.46 -20.13 -35.69
N SER A 172 8.91 -19.21 -36.54
CA SER A 172 9.81 -18.13 -36.17
C SER A 172 9.14 -16.79 -36.43
N TYR A 173 9.35 -15.82 -35.56
CA TYR A 173 8.89 -14.46 -35.71
C TYR A 173 10.02 -13.50 -35.38
N ARG A 174 10.35 -12.59 -36.30
CA ARG A 174 11.47 -11.65 -36.12
C ARG A 174 12.82 -12.34 -35.79
N GLY A 175 13.05 -13.56 -36.28
CA GLY A 175 14.23 -14.34 -35.98
C GLY A 175 14.21 -15.10 -34.64
N MET A 176 13.16 -14.99 -33.85
CA MET A 176 12.99 -15.71 -32.60
C MET A 176 12.08 -16.92 -32.78
N GLY A 177 12.47 -18.05 -32.17
CA GLY A 177 11.66 -19.27 -32.17
C GLY A 177 10.39 -19.09 -31.32
N LEU A 178 9.24 -19.46 -31.87
CA LEU A 178 7.95 -19.33 -31.23
C LEU A 178 7.22 -20.67 -31.30
N ILE A 179 6.69 -21.10 -30.15
CA ILE A 179 5.81 -22.27 -30.06
C ILE A 179 4.44 -21.79 -29.59
N SER A 180 3.39 -22.14 -30.35
CA SER A 180 2.02 -21.79 -29.99
C SER A 180 1.09 -22.99 -30.13
N GLY A 181 -0.01 -22.98 -29.37
CA GLY A 181 -1.00 -24.05 -29.39
C GLY A 181 -2.17 -23.72 -28.49
N ARG A 182 -3.07 -24.67 -28.31
CA ARG A 182 -4.14 -24.58 -27.33
C ARG A 182 -3.83 -25.49 -26.16
N GLY A 183 -3.85 -24.99 -24.95
CA GLY A 183 -3.58 -25.77 -23.73
C GLY A 183 -4.61 -25.49 -22.67
N ALA A 184 -5.03 -26.52 -21.93
CA ALA A 184 -5.75 -26.31 -20.70
C ALA A 184 -4.76 -25.79 -19.65
N LEU A 185 -5.03 -24.61 -19.12
CA LEU A 185 -4.47 -24.15 -17.87
C LEU A 185 -5.44 -24.65 -16.78
N VAL A 186 -5.04 -25.66 -16.02
CA VAL A 186 -5.78 -26.24 -14.88
C VAL A 186 -7.32 -26.35 -15.07
N GLY A 187 -7.80 -27.49 -15.55
CA GLY A 187 -9.19 -27.96 -15.42
C GLY A 187 -10.27 -27.21 -16.21
N THR A 188 -9.90 -26.29 -17.10
CA THR A 188 -10.82 -25.50 -17.92
C THR A 188 -10.65 -25.76 -19.43
N SER A 189 -11.50 -25.16 -20.23
CA SER A 189 -11.42 -25.26 -21.69
C SER A 189 -10.06 -24.87 -22.23
N PRO A 190 -9.53 -25.53 -23.28
CA PRO A 190 -8.24 -25.19 -23.87
C PRO A 190 -8.22 -23.74 -24.36
N VAL A 191 -7.30 -22.94 -23.86
CA VAL A 191 -7.07 -21.54 -24.26
C VAL A 191 -5.81 -21.42 -25.13
N PRO A 192 -5.73 -20.43 -26.03
CA PRO A 192 -4.52 -20.16 -26.78
C PRO A 192 -3.37 -19.80 -25.85
N ILE A 193 -2.20 -20.40 -26.08
CA ILE A 193 -0.94 -20.10 -25.39
C ILE A 193 0.17 -20.00 -26.43
N ALA A 194 1.10 -19.10 -26.21
CA ALA A 194 2.33 -19.02 -26.99
C ALA A 194 3.52 -18.77 -26.08
N THR A 195 4.68 -19.34 -26.45
CA THR A 195 5.93 -19.18 -25.71
C THR A 195 7.09 -18.86 -26.63
N ALA A 196 8.05 -18.10 -26.10
CA ALA A 196 9.36 -17.86 -26.71
C ALA A 196 10.45 -17.90 -25.64
N LEU A 197 11.67 -18.29 -26.04
CA LEU A 197 12.87 -18.18 -25.23
C LEU A 197 13.77 -17.13 -25.86
N ILE A 198 14.06 -16.07 -25.13
CA ILE A 198 14.84 -14.93 -25.57
C ILE A 198 16.23 -15.00 -24.92
N ASP A 199 17.28 -14.91 -25.74
CA ASP A 199 18.69 -14.88 -25.32
C ASP A 199 19.04 -16.00 -24.30
N ASP A 200 18.35 -17.13 -24.36
CA ASP A 200 18.50 -18.32 -23.49
C ASP A 200 18.22 -18.10 -21.99
N ASP A 201 17.82 -16.89 -21.57
CA ASP A 201 17.63 -16.56 -20.16
C ASP A 201 16.27 -15.92 -19.82
N LEU A 202 15.43 -15.61 -20.82
CA LEU A 202 14.09 -15.05 -20.58
C LEU A 202 13.03 -15.87 -21.30
N VAL A 203 12.16 -16.51 -20.52
CA VAL A 203 10.98 -17.24 -21.03
C VAL A 203 9.80 -16.28 -21.06
N LEU A 204 9.19 -16.13 -22.24
CA LEU A 204 7.93 -15.42 -22.41
C LEU A 204 6.80 -16.44 -22.58
N ILE A 205 5.69 -16.23 -21.87
CA ILE A 205 4.45 -17.00 -22.00
C ILE A 205 3.33 -15.99 -22.19
N ALA A 206 2.51 -16.15 -23.22
CA ALA A 206 1.43 -15.22 -23.55
C ALA A 206 0.10 -15.93 -23.77
N SER A 207 -1.01 -15.20 -23.63
CA SER A 207 -2.39 -15.67 -23.87
C SER A 207 -2.70 -15.87 -25.35
N GLY A 208 -1.73 -16.24 -26.14
CA GLY A 208 -1.85 -16.53 -27.57
C GLY A 208 -0.72 -15.95 -28.39
N ARG A 209 -0.70 -16.39 -29.66
CA ARG A 209 0.35 -16.02 -30.60
C ARG A 209 0.41 -14.51 -30.86
N GLY A 210 -0.73 -13.88 -31.09
CA GLY A 210 -0.80 -12.44 -31.41
C GLY A 210 -0.26 -11.56 -30.27
N VAL A 211 -0.55 -11.93 -29.01
CA VAL A 211 -0.03 -11.23 -27.82
C VAL A 211 1.49 -11.37 -27.74
N LEU A 212 2.03 -12.57 -28.03
CA LEU A 212 3.47 -12.78 -28.01
C LEU A 212 4.17 -12.03 -29.16
N GLU A 213 3.61 -12.05 -30.37
CA GLU A 213 4.12 -11.28 -31.50
C GLU A 213 4.13 -9.78 -31.21
N GLN A 214 3.06 -9.25 -30.59
CA GLN A 214 2.99 -7.86 -30.13
C GLN A 214 4.11 -7.55 -29.12
N ALA A 215 4.34 -8.41 -28.14
CA ALA A 215 5.41 -8.24 -27.15
C ALA A 215 6.81 -8.23 -27.82
N LEU A 216 7.01 -9.08 -28.80
CA LEU A 216 8.26 -9.13 -29.57
C LEU A 216 8.45 -7.88 -30.44
N ASP A 217 7.40 -7.38 -31.09
CA ASP A 217 7.45 -6.12 -31.86
C ASP A 217 7.75 -4.92 -30.96
N VAL A 218 7.04 -4.83 -29.83
CA VAL A 218 7.25 -3.79 -28.81
C VAL A 218 8.69 -3.77 -28.32
N SER A 219 9.32 -4.93 -28.15
CA SER A 219 10.69 -5.03 -27.66
C SER A 219 11.74 -4.44 -28.61
N GLN A 220 11.40 -4.29 -29.89
CA GLN A 220 12.30 -3.77 -30.92
C GLN A 220 12.16 -2.27 -31.16
N ILE A 221 11.10 -1.65 -30.62
CA ILE A 221 10.77 -0.24 -30.84
C ILE A 221 10.73 0.48 -29.49
N ASP A 222 11.73 1.31 -29.25
CA ASP A 222 11.87 2.01 -27.95
C ASP A 222 10.68 2.92 -27.63
N GLU A 223 10.02 3.50 -28.63
CA GLU A 223 8.84 4.34 -28.46
C GLU A 223 7.62 3.57 -27.94
N LEU A 224 7.59 2.26 -28.12
CA LEU A 224 6.45 1.41 -27.75
C LEU A 224 6.65 0.70 -26.41
N ASN A 225 7.88 0.40 -26.01
CA ASN A 225 8.14 -0.38 -24.81
C ASN A 225 8.20 0.48 -23.54
N GLN A 226 7.79 -0.14 -22.42
CA GLN A 226 7.75 0.52 -21.12
C GLN A 226 9.15 0.85 -20.59
N ALA A 227 10.15 -0.04 -20.80
CA ALA A 227 11.51 0.15 -20.31
C ALA A 227 12.20 1.40 -20.89
N ALA A 228 11.85 1.81 -22.10
CA ALA A 228 12.39 3.00 -22.74
C ALA A 228 11.63 4.28 -22.37
N SER A 229 10.45 4.19 -21.73
CA SER A 229 9.65 5.35 -21.31
C SER A 229 10.43 6.23 -20.34
N PRO A 230 10.62 7.54 -20.64
CA PRO A 230 11.27 8.45 -19.70
C PRO A 230 10.52 8.58 -18.37
N ARG A 231 9.17 8.59 -18.41
CA ARG A 231 8.32 8.67 -17.23
C ARG A 231 8.49 7.44 -16.32
N PHE A 232 8.48 6.25 -16.92
CA PHE A 232 8.71 5.01 -16.17
C PHE A 232 10.10 5.00 -15.51
N LYS A 233 11.15 5.37 -16.26
CA LYS A 233 12.51 5.48 -15.72
C LYS A 233 12.61 6.47 -14.55
N GLN A 234 12.00 7.64 -14.72
CA GLN A 234 11.96 8.66 -13.67
C GLN A 234 11.20 8.18 -12.44
N ALA A 235 10.06 7.50 -12.62
CA ALA A 235 9.30 6.95 -11.51
C ALA A 235 10.10 5.87 -10.76
N VAL A 236 10.75 4.94 -11.47
CA VAL A 236 11.62 3.92 -10.88
C VAL A 236 12.78 4.54 -10.08
N GLN A 237 13.42 5.58 -10.63
CA GLN A 237 14.50 6.29 -9.93
C GLN A 237 14.01 7.03 -8.69
N ARG A 238 12.78 7.55 -8.71
CA ARG A 238 12.20 8.32 -7.60
C ARG A 238 11.75 7.41 -6.46
N LEU A 239 11.19 6.23 -6.79
CA LEU A 239 10.78 5.22 -5.80
C LEU A 239 11.98 4.52 -5.16
N ASP A 240 13.11 4.45 -5.85
CA ASP A 240 14.44 3.96 -5.42
C ASP A 240 14.45 2.52 -4.90
N GLN A 241 13.55 2.14 -3.97
CA GLN A 241 13.58 0.85 -3.29
C GLN A 241 12.26 0.09 -3.43
N GLY A 242 12.34 -1.24 -3.49
CA GLY A 242 11.19 -2.13 -3.51
C GLY A 242 11.53 -3.52 -4.02
N ALA A 243 10.82 -4.51 -3.53
CA ALA A 243 10.90 -5.90 -4.00
C ALA A 243 9.94 -6.18 -5.16
N LEU A 244 8.90 -5.33 -5.28
CA LEU A 244 7.90 -5.41 -6.32
C LEU A 244 7.66 -4.01 -6.88
N LEU A 245 7.59 -3.92 -8.21
CA LEU A 245 7.22 -2.72 -8.95
C LEU A 245 5.91 -3.00 -9.69
N LEU A 246 4.96 -2.08 -9.57
CA LEU A 246 3.66 -2.16 -10.22
C LEU A 246 3.45 -0.91 -11.05
N THR A 247 2.92 -1.07 -12.26
CA THR A 247 2.34 0.05 -13.01
C THR A 247 0.91 -0.28 -13.39
N ALA A 248 0.04 0.69 -13.37
CA ALA A 248 -1.36 0.51 -13.73
C ALA A 248 -1.93 1.76 -14.38
N ARG A 249 -2.91 1.56 -15.27
CA ARG A 249 -3.73 2.63 -15.82
C ARG A 249 -5.05 2.70 -15.05
N PRO A 250 -5.28 3.74 -14.27
CA PRO A 250 -6.47 3.86 -13.43
C PRO A 250 -7.79 3.82 -14.21
N GLU A 251 -7.81 4.32 -15.45
CA GLU A 251 -8.99 4.23 -16.33
C GLU A 251 -9.48 2.79 -16.57
N THR A 252 -8.54 1.82 -16.58
CA THR A 252 -8.87 0.39 -16.80
C THR A 252 -9.07 -0.38 -15.50
N LEU A 253 -8.29 -0.06 -14.46
CA LEU A 253 -8.21 -0.85 -13.23
C LEU A 253 -8.65 -0.08 -11.98
N GLY A 254 -9.12 1.16 -12.12
CA GLY A 254 -9.50 1.98 -10.98
C GLY A 254 -10.45 1.32 -9.98
N PRO A 255 -11.51 0.62 -10.43
CA PRO A 255 -12.40 -0.11 -9.52
C PRO A 255 -11.70 -1.20 -8.71
N TRP A 256 -10.69 -1.87 -9.29
CA TRP A 256 -9.87 -2.88 -8.61
C TRP A 256 -8.88 -2.27 -7.63
N LEU A 257 -8.32 -1.12 -7.98
CA LEU A 257 -7.38 -0.38 -7.14
C LEU A 257 -8.06 0.34 -5.99
N GLY A 258 -9.40 0.47 -6.03
CA GLY A 258 -10.17 1.21 -5.03
C GLY A 258 -9.97 2.72 -5.12
N LEU A 259 -9.55 3.22 -6.27
CA LEU A 259 -9.39 4.65 -6.52
C LEU A 259 -10.77 5.32 -6.66
N PRO A 260 -10.91 6.59 -6.23
CA PRO A 260 -12.10 7.39 -6.49
C PRO A 260 -12.46 7.42 -7.98
N GLY A 261 -13.77 7.45 -8.30
CA GLY A 261 -14.27 7.37 -9.68
C GLY A 261 -13.69 8.43 -10.61
N GLU A 262 -13.38 9.58 -10.06
CA GLU A 262 -12.78 10.69 -10.78
C GLU A 262 -11.38 10.36 -11.31
N PHE A 263 -10.57 9.62 -10.56
CA PHE A 263 -9.24 9.16 -11.01
C PHE A 263 -9.32 8.11 -12.11
N THR A 264 -10.47 7.50 -12.29
CA THR A 264 -10.70 6.48 -13.33
C THR A 264 -11.23 7.09 -14.63
N THR A 265 -11.50 8.41 -14.64
CA THR A 265 -11.93 9.11 -15.84
C THR A 265 -10.78 9.16 -16.85
N PRO A 266 -11.01 8.71 -18.10
CA PRO A 266 -9.98 8.73 -19.13
C PRO A 266 -9.36 10.12 -19.32
N GLY A 267 -8.04 10.17 -19.44
CA GLY A 267 -7.29 11.41 -19.67
C GLY A 267 -6.97 12.23 -18.42
N ILE A 268 -7.42 11.84 -17.22
CA ILE A 268 -7.06 12.55 -15.97
C ILE A 268 -5.78 11.96 -15.38
N VAL A 269 -5.80 10.69 -14.99
CA VAL A 269 -4.60 10.00 -14.50
C VAL A 269 -4.04 9.12 -15.61
N GLN A 270 -2.83 9.39 -16.02
CA GLN A 270 -2.18 8.63 -17.09
C GLN A 270 -1.64 7.29 -16.59
N GLU A 271 -0.94 7.31 -15.46
CA GLU A 271 -0.28 6.12 -14.93
C GLU A 271 -0.17 6.20 -13.41
N LEU A 272 -0.33 5.07 -12.76
CA LEU A 272 0.07 4.80 -11.39
C LEU A 272 1.33 3.95 -11.43
N VAL A 273 2.41 4.39 -10.80
CA VAL A 273 3.61 3.58 -10.59
C VAL A 273 3.81 3.42 -9.10
N ALA A 274 3.93 2.18 -8.64
CA ALA A 274 4.06 1.89 -7.21
C ALA A 274 5.14 0.85 -6.95
N SER A 275 5.83 1.00 -5.82
CA SER A 275 6.72 -0.01 -5.27
C SER A 275 6.16 -0.59 -3.99
N LEU A 276 6.45 -1.87 -3.73
CA LEU A 276 6.19 -2.53 -2.47
C LEU A 276 7.51 -2.95 -1.85
N ARG A 277 7.74 -2.49 -0.63
CA ARG A 277 8.93 -2.77 0.15
C ARG A 277 8.55 -3.39 1.50
N PRO A 278 9.05 -4.57 1.83
CA PRO A 278 8.93 -5.08 3.19
C PRO A 278 9.89 -4.33 4.12
N ASP A 279 9.40 -3.94 5.29
CA ASP A 279 10.20 -3.34 6.37
C ASP A 279 9.83 -3.96 7.70
N ASN A 280 10.72 -4.81 8.26
CA ASN A 280 10.44 -5.62 9.45
C ASN A 280 9.12 -6.39 9.32
N ARG A 281 8.12 -6.11 10.14
CA ARG A 281 6.78 -6.72 10.09
C ARG A 281 5.76 -5.86 9.32
N SER A 282 6.23 -4.88 8.58
CA SER A 282 5.36 -4.04 7.76
C SER A 282 5.63 -4.22 6.26
N LEU A 283 4.64 -3.89 5.48
CA LEU A 283 4.74 -3.74 4.04
C LEU A 283 4.46 -2.28 3.71
N GLU A 284 5.41 -1.64 3.10
CA GLU A 284 5.32 -0.26 2.64
C GLU A 284 4.97 -0.22 1.17
N LEU A 285 3.96 0.56 0.85
CA LEU A 285 3.59 0.96 -0.50
C LEU A 285 4.06 2.40 -0.70
N ASP A 286 4.82 2.62 -1.73
CA ASP A 286 5.22 3.94 -2.20
C ASP A 286 4.75 4.10 -3.65
N ALA A 287 3.89 5.09 -3.93
CA ALA A 287 3.20 5.19 -5.20
C ALA A 287 3.15 6.63 -5.74
N LEU A 288 3.33 6.73 -7.05
CA LEU A 288 3.25 7.98 -7.81
C LEU A 288 2.05 7.90 -8.77
N LEU A 289 1.07 8.78 -8.59
CA LEU A 289 0.03 9.02 -9.58
C LEU A 289 0.48 10.14 -10.51
N GLN A 290 0.59 9.83 -11.79
CA GLN A 290 0.99 10.77 -12.82
C GLN A 290 -0.24 11.30 -13.55
N PHE A 291 -0.49 12.60 -13.45
CA PHE A 291 -1.60 13.25 -14.13
C PHE A 291 -1.23 13.65 -15.55
N ALA A 292 -2.24 13.81 -16.39
CA ALA A 292 -2.06 14.40 -17.71
C ALA A 292 -1.65 15.88 -17.57
N ALA A 293 -0.81 16.36 -18.48
CA ALA A 293 -0.25 17.72 -18.40
C ALA A 293 -1.32 18.82 -18.50
N ASP A 294 -2.45 18.51 -19.13
CA ASP A 294 -3.63 19.37 -19.32
C ASP A 294 -4.77 19.05 -18.34
N ALA A 295 -4.61 18.04 -17.50
CA ALA A 295 -5.59 17.72 -16.49
C ALA A 295 -5.57 18.83 -15.42
N ALA A 296 -6.63 19.63 -15.39
CA ALA A 296 -6.91 20.54 -14.29
C ALA A 296 -7.32 19.74 -13.06
N VAL A 297 -6.41 18.93 -12.51
CA VAL A 297 -6.60 18.31 -11.20
C VAL A 297 -6.09 19.32 -10.18
N PRO A 298 -6.99 20.02 -9.50
CA PRO A 298 -6.57 20.77 -8.34
C PRO A 298 -6.22 19.72 -7.29
N ALA A 299 -4.96 19.29 -7.26
CA ALA A 299 -4.44 18.76 -6.01
C ALA A 299 -4.75 19.81 -4.94
N PRO A 300 -5.10 19.43 -3.69
CA PRO A 300 -5.08 20.39 -2.60
C PRO A 300 -3.69 21.03 -2.66
N SER A 301 -3.63 22.24 -3.24
CA SER A 301 -2.36 22.81 -3.68
C SER A 301 -1.45 22.97 -2.48
N ALA A 302 -0.21 22.57 -2.65
CA ALA A 302 0.88 22.90 -1.75
C ALA A 302 1.10 24.45 -1.64
N ASP A 303 0.49 25.24 -2.53
CA ASP A 303 0.50 26.70 -2.47
C ASP A 303 -0.25 27.17 -1.21
N GLY A 304 0.49 27.33 -0.12
CA GLY A 304 -0.01 27.73 1.20
C GLY A 304 -0.07 26.61 2.24
N ILE A 305 0.23 25.35 1.89
CA ILE A 305 0.57 24.32 2.85
C ILE A 305 2.09 24.38 3.01
N GLY A 306 2.57 25.33 3.80
CA GLY A 306 3.89 25.26 4.40
C GLY A 306 4.03 23.97 5.23
N GLU A 307 5.19 23.75 5.83
CA GLU A 307 5.38 22.76 6.90
C GLU A 307 4.12 22.61 7.74
N ILE A 308 3.76 21.39 8.17
CA ILE A 308 2.59 21.13 9.03
C ILE A 308 2.40 22.38 9.90
N ASP A 309 1.32 23.12 9.61
CA ASP A 309 1.05 24.36 10.32
C ASP A 309 1.27 24.12 11.80
N SER A 310 1.89 25.05 12.47
CA SER A 310 2.18 24.96 13.91
C SER A 310 0.96 24.50 14.72
N THR A 311 -0.24 24.75 14.22
CA THR A 311 -1.52 24.26 14.76
C THR A 311 -1.71 22.76 14.59
N GLY A 312 -1.39 22.18 13.43
CA GLY A 312 -1.47 20.73 13.20
C GLY A 312 -0.52 19.96 14.11
N ALA A 313 0.73 20.44 14.26
CA ALA A 313 1.69 19.87 15.22
C ALA A 313 1.22 20.02 16.67
N ALA A 314 0.63 21.17 17.02
CA ALA A 314 0.07 21.38 18.36
C ALA A 314 -1.11 20.47 18.66
N LEU A 315 -1.99 20.20 17.67
CA LEU A 315 -3.09 19.26 17.81
C LEU A 315 -2.60 17.83 18.08
N LEU A 316 -1.60 17.35 17.31
CA LEU A 316 -1.00 16.03 17.51
C LEU A 316 -0.34 15.92 18.90
N ALA A 317 0.36 16.97 19.33
CA ALA A 317 1.05 17.01 20.63
C ALA A 317 0.06 17.08 21.81
N ALA A 318 -1.08 17.74 21.63
CA ALA A 318 -2.09 17.91 22.68
C ALA A 318 -3.10 16.75 22.76
N LEU A 319 -3.14 15.85 21.77
CA LEU A 319 -4.07 14.73 21.75
C LEU A 319 -3.82 13.76 22.89
N GLN A 320 -4.87 13.45 23.64
CA GLN A 320 -4.85 12.52 24.76
C GLN A 320 -5.93 11.43 24.56
N GLY A 321 -5.84 10.38 25.36
CA GLY A 321 -6.77 9.26 25.34
C GLY A 321 -6.45 8.21 24.26
N PRO A 322 -7.22 7.10 24.21
CA PRO A 322 -7.07 6.05 23.23
C PRO A 322 -7.55 6.51 21.84
N SER A 323 -6.92 5.96 20.79
CA SER A 323 -7.33 6.19 19.40
C SER A 323 -7.25 4.91 18.60
N GLU A 324 -8.36 4.49 17.99
CA GLU A 324 -8.44 3.38 17.04
C GLU A 324 -8.21 3.86 15.62
N SER A 325 -8.59 5.12 15.32
CA SER A 325 -8.36 5.78 14.05
C SER A 325 -7.96 7.23 14.33
N LEU A 326 -6.89 7.69 13.68
CA LEU A 326 -6.35 9.05 13.80
C LEU A 326 -6.07 9.60 12.40
N ALA A 327 -6.70 10.72 12.07
CA ALA A 327 -6.48 11.43 10.82
C ALA A 327 -6.11 12.89 11.10
N LEU A 328 -5.15 13.41 10.34
CA LEU A 328 -4.83 14.83 10.27
C LEU A 328 -5.07 15.29 8.84
N VAL A 329 -5.93 16.30 8.71
CA VAL A 329 -6.30 16.89 7.41
C VAL A 329 -5.97 18.37 7.43
N GLN A 330 -5.27 18.84 6.40
CA GLN A 330 -4.97 20.26 6.23
C GLN A 330 -6.10 20.93 5.47
N ARG A 331 -6.67 22.02 6.05
CA ARG A 331 -7.66 22.91 5.41
C ARG A 331 -8.80 22.18 4.68
N PRO A 332 -9.58 21.30 5.34
CA PRO A 332 -10.59 20.49 4.67
C PRO A 332 -11.64 21.32 3.90
N ALA A 333 -11.96 22.53 4.36
CA ALA A 333 -12.90 23.44 3.67
C ALA A 333 -12.37 23.93 2.31
N ALA A 334 -11.05 23.98 2.13
CA ALA A 334 -10.42 24.41 0.89
C ALA A 334 -10.26 23.27 -0.15
N TRP A 335 -10.65 22.05 0.21
CA TRP A 335 -10.51 20.92 -0.70
C TRP A 335 -11.53 21.01 -1.85
N PRO A 336 -11.10 20.81 -3.10
CA PRO A 336 -12.01 20.76 -4.23
C PRO A 336 -13.12 19.73 -4.04
N ALA A 337 -14.29 20.00 -4.61
CA ALA A 337 -15.46 19.11 -4.55
C ALA A 337 -15.14 17.66 -4.98
N TYR A 338 -14.24 17.52 -5.90
CA TYR A 338 -13.67 16.28 -6.40
C TYR A 338 -13.08 15.36 -5.30
N TRP A 339 -12.45 15.93 -4.26
CA TRP A 339 -11.85 15.16 -3.16
C TRP A 339 -12.80 14.96 -1.96
N GLN A 340 -13.93 15.64 -1.94
CA GLN A 340 -14.86 15.60 -0.81
C GLN A 340 -15.37 14.18 -0.48
N PRO A 341 -15.69 13.30 -1.47
CA PRO A 341 -16.13 11.94 -1.15
C PRO A 341 -15.06 11.14 -0.41
N MET A 342 -13.78 11.29 -0.81
CA MET A 342 -12.68 10.61 -0.14
C MET A 342 -12.44 11.19 1.26
N LEU A 343 -12.49 12.51 1.41
CA LEU A 343 -12.38 13.17 2.70
C LEU A 343 -13.48 12.70 3.66
N ALA A 344 -14.72 12.63 3.19
CA ALA A 344 -15.85 12.11 3.96
C ALA A 344 -15.65 10.65 4.39
N ALA A 345 -15.11 9.81 3.50
CA ALA A 345 -14.80 8.41 3.82
C ALA A 345 -13.69 8.28 4.87
N VAL A 346 -12.60 9.05 4.76
CA VAL A 346 -11.50 9.08 5.74
C VAL A 346 -11.99 9.59 7.09
N LEU A 347 -12.74 10.67 7.09
CA LEU A 347 -13.28 11.27 8.29
C LEU A 347 -14.55 10.56 8.79
N GLN A 348 -15.06 9.54 8.09
CA GLN A 348 -16.29 8.82 8.43
C GLN A 348 -17.42 9.78 8.83
N ALA A 349 -17.52 10.89 8.09
CA ALA A 349 -18.47 11.95 8.34
C ALA A 349 -19.64 11.81 7.37
N GLU A 350 -20.78 11.34 7.87
CA GLU A 350 -22.00 11.26 7.06
C GLU A 350 -22.47 12.68 6.68
N PRO A 351 -22.92 12.90 5.45
CA PRO A 351 -23.43 14.20 5.02
C PRO A 351 -24.53 14.71 5.97
N GLY A 352 -24.44 15.97 6.37
CA GLY A 352 -25.39 16.59 7.32
C GLY A 352 -25.16 16.23 8.80
N SER A 353 -24.20 15.36 9.11
CA SER A 353 -23.83 15.08 10.50
C SER A 353 -23.03 16.24 11.12
N PHE A 354 -23.10 16.37 12.44
CA PHE A 354 -22.34 17.40 13.15
C PHE A 354 -20.83 17.42 12.80
N PRO A 355 -20.10 16.29 12.78
CA PRO A 355 -18.69 16.29 12.38
C PRO A 355 -18.49 16.69 10.92
N ALA A 356 -19.41 16.37 9.99
CA ALA A 356 -19.32 16.80 8.61
C ALA A 356 -19.44 18.33 8.46
N LEU A 357 -20.36 18.93 9.21
CA LEU A 357 -20.57 20.38 9.21
C LEU A 357 -19.35 21.13 9.78
N VAL A 358 -18.79 20.64 10.89
CA VAL A 358 -17.56 21.20 11.47
C VAL A 358 -16.39 21.07 10.47
N THR A 359 -16.26 19.91 9.83
CA THR A 359 -15.21 19.67 8.83
C THR A 359 -15.32 20.61 7.62
N ALA A 360 -16.53 20.76 7.09
CA ALA A 360 -16.77 21.62 5.93
C ALA A 360 -16.51 23.11 6.22
N ALA A 361 -16.60 23.52 7.48
CA ALA A 361 -16.33 24.89 7.92
C ALA A 361 -14.88 25.11 8.39
N ALA A 362 -14.06 24.05 8.53
CA ALA A 362 -12.71 24.16 9.05
C ALA A 362 -11.72 24.61 7.96
N ASP A 363 -11.24 25.86 8.07
CA ASP A 363 -10.28 26.47 7.13
C ASP A 363 -8.82 26.35 7.58
N GLY A 364 -8.56 25.65 8.68
CA GLY A 364 -7.25 25.29 9.23
C GLY A 364 -7.08 23.78 9.34
N PRO A 365 -5.99 23.33 9.98
CA PRO A 365 -5.79 21.91 10.27
C PRO A 365 -6.92 21.34 11.13
N LEU A 366 -7.39 20.17 10.75
CA LEU A 366 -8.38 19.38 11.47
C LEU A 366 -7.82 18.02 11.82
N LEU A 367 -7.81 17.71 13.10
CA LEU A 367 -7.48 16.39 13.62
C LEU A 367 -8.78 15.64 13.92
N ARG A 368 -8.87 14.38 13.51
CA ARG A 368 -9.95 13.47 13.91
C ARG A 368 -9.36 12.25 14.60
N SER A 369 -9.82 11.99 15.80
CA SER A 369 -9.57 10.75 16.54
C SER A 369 -10.90 10.03 16.78
N GLU A 370 -10.89 8.71 16.72
CA GLU A 370 -12.05 7.87 17.01
C GLU A 370 -11.63 6.72 17.93
N ALA A 371 -12.45 6.48 18.95
CA ALA A 371 -12.27 5.41 19.93
C ALA A 371 -13.64 4.85 20.35
N SER A 372 -13.65 3.93 21.30
CA SER A 372 -14.88 3.32 21.82
C SER A 372 -15.87 4.31 22.46
N LEU A 373 -15.39 5.45 22.96
CA LEU A 373 -16.21 6.52 23.52
C LEU A 373 -16.88 7.41 22.46
N GLY A 374 -16.47 7.30 21.20
CA GLY A 374 -16.94 8.10 20.08
C GLY A 374 -15.84 8.87 19.38
N TRP A 375 -16.26 9.78 18.50
CA TRP A 375 -15.32 10.63 17.75
C TRP A 375 -14.94 11.89 18.53
N LEU A 376 -13.71 12.35 18.29
CA LEU A 376 -13.14 13.61 18.74
C LEU A 376 -12.55 14.35 17.54
N LEU A 377 -12.88 15.65 17.38
CA LEU A 377 -12.22 16.53 16.44
C LEU A 377 -11.38 17.56 17.19
N GLY A 378 -10.25 17.94 16.62
CA GLY A 378 -9.40 19.02 17.10
C GLY A 378 -9.19 20.06 16.00
N THR A 379 -9.30 21.34 16.34
CA THR A 379 -9.09 22.47 15.44
C THR A 379 -8.34 23.59 16.16
N GLY A 380 -7.90 24.63 15.44
CA GLY A 380 -7.54 25.89 16.07
C GLY A 380 -8.75 26.48 16.80
N ALA A 381 -8.54 27.24 17.88
CA ALA A 381 -9.60 27.79 18.68
C ALA A 381 -10.53 28.73 17.89
N ASP A 382 -9.97 29.43 16.91
CA ASP A 382 -10.67 30.39 16.04
C ASP A 382 -11.21 29.75 14.75
N GLN A 383 -11.07 28.43 14.59
CA GLN A 383 -11.47 27.66 13.41
C GLN A 383 -12.32 26.45 13.80
N PRO A 384 -13.46 26.18 13.15
CA PRO A 384 -14.17 27.11 12.29
C PRO A 384 -14.66 28.34 13.07
N GLN A 385 -14.86 29.47 12.38
CA GLN A 385 -15.37 30.67 13.02
C GLN A 385 -16.76 30.40 13.65
N PRO A 386 -16.95 30.63 14.97
CA PRO A 386 -18.15 30.21 15.68
C PRO A 386 -19.45 30.78 15.11
N GLU A 387 -19.41 32.01 14.59
CA GLU A 387 -20.57 32.69 14.00
C GLU A 387 -20.98 32.10 12.65
N ALA A 388 -20.01 31.77 11.79
CA ALA A 388 -20.27 31.11 10.51
C ALA A 388 -20.84 29.71 10.73
N LEU A 389 -20.27 28.95 11.68
CA LEU A 389 -20.73 27.62 12.02
C LEU A 389 -22.13 27.63 12.68
N ALA A 390 -22.43 28.62 13.52
CA ALA A 390 -23.73 28.75 14.18
C ALA A 390 -24.88 28.83 13.18
N GLY A 391 -24.70 29.61 12.09
CA GLY A 391 -25.71 29.72 11.03
C GLY A 391 -25.96 28.39 10.32
N VAL A 392 -24.91 27.66 9.97
CA VAL A 392 -24.99 26.36 9.29
C VAL A 392 -25.66 25.32 10.19
N LEU A 393 -25.25 25.24 11.46
CA LEU A 393 -25.81 24.28 12.42
C LEU A 393 -27.30 24.59 12.73
N ALA A 394 -27.67 25.85 12.83
CA ALA A 394 -29.06 26.25 13.03
C ALA A 394 -29.95 25.90 11.81
N ALA A 395 -29.43 26.03 10.59
CA ALA A 395 -30.13 25.63 9.37
C ALA A 395 -30.42 24.11 9.35
N GLU A 396 -29.56 23.32 9.96
CA GLU A 396 -29.72 21.85 10.12
C GLU A 396 -30.56 21.47 11.37
N GLY A 397 -31.18 22.46 12.05
CA GLY A 397 -32.03 22.23 13.19
C GLY A 397 -31.31 21.93 14.52
N LEU A 398 -30.01 22.28 14.59
CA LEU A 398 -29.21 22.11 15.79
C LEU A 398 -29.31 23.35 16.68
N ILE A 399 -29.57 23.13 17.96
CA ILE A 399 -29.70 24.20 18.96
C ILE A 399 -28.43 24.23 19.81
N ALA A 400 -27.76 25.36 19.83
CA ALA A 400 -26.57 25.58 20.66
C ALA A 400 -26.96 26.05 22.05
N ALA A 401 -26.37 25.46 23.09
CA ALA A 401 -26.53 25.91 24.46
C ALA A 401 -25.19 25.95 25.21
N PRO A 402 -24.88 26.97 25.99
CA PRO A 402 -23.77 26.93 26.92
C PRO A 402 -24.05 25.94 28.06
N LEU A 403 -23.03 25.17 28.40
CA LEU A 403 -23.11 24.20 29.53
C LEU A 403 -21.84 24.37 30.38
N PRO A 404 -21.72 25.49 31.14
CA PRO A 404 -20.53 25.69 31.95
C PRO A 404 -20.42 24.63 33.03
N VAL A 405 -19.29 23.93 33.07
CA VAL A 405 -18.97 22.91 34.08
C VAL A 405 -17.69 23.32 34.81
N GLU A 406 -17.48 22.75 35.98
CA GLU A 406 -16.23 22.97 36.73
C GLU A 406 -15.02 22.55 35.89
N GLY A 407 -14.08 23.46 35.68
CA GLY A 407 -12.91 23.26 34.84
C GLY A 407 -13.09 23.51 33.34
N ASP A 408 -14.32 23.82 32.88
CA ASP A 408 -14.60 24.19 31.48
C ASP A 408 -15.78 25.17 31.38
N PRO A 409 -15.54 26.46 31.65
CA PRO A 409 -16.59 27.49 31.61
C PRO A 409 -17.12 27.78 30.21
N ASP A 410 -16.31 27.47 29.16
CA ASP A 410 -16.63 27.74 27.75
C ASP A 410 -17.26 26.55 27.02
N LEU A 411 -17.61 25.49 27.74
CA LEU A 411 -18.23 24.30 27.18
C LEU A 411 -19.58 24.67 26.53
N ARG A 412 -19.72 24.28 25.26
CA ARG A 412 -20.97 24.42 24.49
C ARG A 412 -21.44 23.06 23.99
N VAL A 413 -22.74 22.88 23.93
CA VAL A 413 -23.37 21.66 23.45
C VAL A 413 -24.35 22.00 22.33
N TRP A 414 -24.50 21.08 21.40
CA TRP A 414 -25.50 21.15 20.32
C TRP A 414 -26.41 19.96 20.42
N THR A 415 -27.72 20.27 20.42
CA THR A 415 -28.77 19.26 20.54
C THR A 415 -29.72 19.37 19.38
N ARG A 416 -30.26 18.24 18.95
CA ARG A 416 -31.38 18.15 18.01
C ARG A 416 -32.64 17.76 18.75
N LEU A 417 -33.74 18.42 18.42
CA LEU A 417 -35.04 18.04 18.96
C LEU A 417 -35.69 17.02 18.02
N GLU A 418 -35.96 15.84 18.53
CA GLU A 418 -36.64 14.79 17.80
C GLU A 418 -38.00 14.48 18.46
N VAL A 419 -38.99 14.18 17.60
CA VAL A 419 -40.29 13.72 18.09
C VAL A 419 -40.20 12.21 18.32
N GLY A 420 -39.99 11.81 19.58
CA GLY A 420 -39.95 10.42 19.98
C GLY A 420 -41.35 9.85 20.18
N GLN A 421 -41.61 8.64 19.69
CA GLN A 421 -42.78 7.89 20.11
C GLN A 421 -42.54 7.35 21.51
N ALA A 422 -43.42 7.68 22.45
CA ALA A 422 -43.38 7.17 23.81
C ALA A 422 -43.60 5.64 23.81
N GLY A 423 -42.52 4.89 23.75
CA GLY A 423 -42.50 3.42 23.83
C GLY A 423 -42.63 2.94 25.28
N GLY A 424 -43.77 3.11 25.91
CA GLY A 424 -44.04 2.58 27.24
C GLY A 424 -45.36 1.80 27.28
N ARG A 425 -45.36 0.60 27.89
CA ARG A 425 -46.52 -0.31 28.08
C ARG A 425 -47.73 0.33 28.76
N PHE A 426 -47.67 1.63 29.11
CA PHE A 426 -48.73 2.37 29.83
C PHE A 426 -49.12 3.70 29.17
N ALA A 427 -48.66 4.01 27.96
CA ALA A 427 -49.07 5.23 27.28
C ALA A 427 -50.45 5.07 26.65
N ARG A 428 -51.47 5.53 27.38
CA ARG A 428 -52.80 5.83 26.83
C ARG A 428 -52.74 7.24 26.20
N GLY A 429 -52.55 7.30 24.88
CA GLY A 429 -52.59 8.53 24.09
C GLY A 429 -51.30 8.75 23.29
N ASP A 430 -51.47 9.19 22.04
CA ASP A 430 -50.39 9.60 21.13
C ASP A 430 -49.68 10.89 21.65
N ALA A 431 -48.99 10.79 22.76
CA ALA A 431 -48.18 11.89 23.27
C ALA A 431 -46.82 11.86 22.55
N ASN A 432 -46.68 12.65 21.50
CA ASN A 432 -45.40 12.97 20.92
C ASN A 432 -44.52 13.64 22.01
N GLN A 433 -43.52 12.94 22.51
CA GLN A 433 -42.54 13.53 23.42
C GLN A 433 -41.42 14.12 22.61
N LEU A 434 -41.14 15.41 22.82
CA LEU A 434 -39.92 16.02 22.32
C LEU A 434 -38.74 15.50 23.14
N GLN A 435 -37.83 14.83 22.47
CA GLN A 435 -36.58 14.34 23.04
C GLN A 435 -35.43 15.14 22.46
N ALA A 436 -34.51 15.62 23.29
CA ALA A 436 -33.31 16.27 22.87
C ALA A 436 -32.17 15.22 22.77
N SER A 437 -31.61 15.04 21.59
CA SER A 437 -30.41 14.24 21.38
C SER A 437 -29.17 15.14 21.34
N LEU A 438 -28.07 14.73 22.00
CA LEU A 438 -26.80 15.41 21.94
C LEU A 438 -26.09 15.02 20.62
N GLU A 439 -25.85 16.01 19.78
CA GLU A 439 -25.16 15.81 18.49
C GLU A 439 -23.66 16.10 18.57
N GLY A 440 -23.25 16.97 19.48
CA GLY A 440 -21.85 17.29 19.71
C GLY A 440 -21.66 18.31 20.83
N ALA A 441 -20.43 18.38 21.30
CA ALA A 441 -20.02 19.35 22.31
C ALA A 441 -18.65 19.94 21.94
N ARG A 442 -18.36 21.18 22.37
CA ARG A 442 -17.10 21.88 22.12
C ARG A 442 -16.52 22.42 23.43
N SER A 443 -15.24 22.15 23.62
CA SER A 443 -14.39 22.68 24.70
C SER A 443 -13.20 23.43 24.11
N SER A 444 -12.76 24.49 24.75
CA SER A 444 -11.59 25.27 24.32
C SER A 444 -10.43 25.07 25.30
N GLN A 445 -9.24 24.79 24.77
CA GLN A 445 -8.02 24.62 25.56
C GLN A 445 -6.89 25.47 24.97
N GLY A 446 -6.72 26.67 25.48
CA GLY A 446 -5.72 27.61 24.98
C GLY A 446 -6.00 28.02 23.53
N ARG A 447 -5.09 27.66 22.60
CA ARG A 447 -5.23 27.96 21.18
C ARG A 447 -5.94 26.86 20.39
N LEU A 448 -6.43 25.80 21.04
CA LEU A 448 -7.08 24.66 20.42
C LEU A 448 -8.53 24.56 20.85
N ALA A 449 -9.38 24.07 19.96
CA ALA A 449 -10.75 23.69 20.23
C ALA A 449 -10.92 22.19 20.00
N TRP A 450 -11.62 21.55 20.94
CA TRP A 450 -11.94 20.12 20.88
C TRP A 450 -13.44 19.94 20.75
N TRP A 451 -13.86 19.14 19.79
CA TRP A 451 -15.24 18.83 19.49
C TRP A 451 -15.44 17.35 19.74
N GLY A 452 -16.39 16.98 20.58
CA GLY A 452 -16.63 15.58 20.95
C GLY A 452 -18.05 15.15 20.67
N GLN A 453 -18.24 13.87 20.35
CA GLN A 453 -19.55 13.25 20.20
C GLN A 453 -20.31 13.29 21.53
N THR A 454 -19.60 13.11 22.62
CA THR A 454 -20.14 13.07 23.98
C THR A 454 -19.29 13.91 24.93
N LEU A 455 -19.85 14.29 26.07
CA LEU A 455 -19.09 14.96 27.12
C LEU A 455 -17.97 14.07 27.67
N ALA A 456 -18.17 12.74 27.68
CA ALA A 456 -17.17 11.78 28.14
C ALA A 456 -15.90 11.79 27.27
N VAL A 457 -16.04 11.94 25.95
CA VAL A 457 -14.88 12.07 25.04
C VAL A 457 -14.07 13.33 25.33
N LEU A 458 -14.74 14.47 25.55
CA LEU A 458 -14.04 15.73 25.89
C LEU A 458 -13.38 15.65 27.27
N GLN A 459 -14.02 14.98 28.23
CA GLN A 459 -13.47 14.75 29.54
C GLN A 459 -12.22 13.86 29.48
N GLU A 460 -12.27 12.77 28.71
CA GLU A 460 -11.10 11.91 28.47
C GLU A 460 -9.95 12.70 27.83
N GLN A 461 -10.22 13.54 26.82
CA GLN A 461 -9.21 14.41 26.19
C GLN A 461 -8.58 15.37 27.19
N ARG A 462 -9.36 15.93 28.13
CA ARG A 462 -8.87 16.88 29.13
C ARG A 462 -8.08 16.23 30.26
N ASP A 463 -8.60 15.12 30.79
CA ASP A 463 -8.15 14.53 32.03
C ASP A 463 -7.09 13.43 31.84
N SER A 464 -7.04 12.80 30.68
CA SER A 464 -6.05 11.79 30.34
C SER A 464 -4.64 12.38 30.25
N ARG A 465 -3.65 11.58 30.62
CA ARG A 465 -2.22 11.88 30.43
C ARG A 465 -1.55 10.84 29.55
N LYS A 466 -2.34 10.12 28.76
CA LYS A 466 -1.90 9.00 27.92
C LYS A 466 -2.18 9.32 26.45
N PRO A 467 -1.20 9.91 25.73
CA PRO A 467 -1.38 10.14 24.30
C PRO A 467 -1.46 8.81 23.54
N PRO A 468 -2.12 8.75 22.39
CA PRO A 468 -2.21 7.55 21.55
C PRO A 468 -0.91 7.31 20.77
N ARG A 469 0.17 7.02 21.50
CA ARG A 469 1.56 6.94 20.98
C ARG A 469 1.67 6.13 19.70
N LEU A 470 1.07 4.94 19.69
CA LEU A 470 1.17 4.06 18.53
C LEU A 470 0.59 4.71 17.24
N ARG A 471 -0.55 5.41 17.34
CA ARG A 471 -1.14 6.11 16.18
C ARG A 471 -0.26 7.29 15.76
N LEU A 472 0.27 8.05 16.70
CA LEU A 472 1.18 9.15 16.43
C LEU A 472 2.48 8.67 15.76
N GLU A 473 3.07 7.58 16.25
CA GLU A 473 4.25 6.95 15.67
C GLU A 473 3.98 6.46 14.24
N GLN A 474 2.79 5.92 13.98
CA GLN A 474 2.40 5.48 12.64
C GLN A 474 2.21 6.64 11.65
N LEU A 475 1.64 7.76 12.08
CA LEU A 475 1.59 8.96 11.23
C LEU A 475 2.99 9.51 10.96
N ALA A 476 3.83 9.61 11.98
CA ALA A 476 5.22 10.08 11.84
C ALA A 476 6.04 9.15 10.93
N GLY A 477 5.78 7.84 10.98
CA GLY A 477 6.45 6.83 10.15
C GLY A 477 6.14 6.88 8.67
N LEU A 478 5.12 7.65 8.25
CA LEU A 478 4.85 7.89 6.83
C LEU A 478 5.89 8.81 6.17
N ASP A 479 6.56 9.63 6.97
CA ASP A 479 7.57 10.61 6.49
C ASP A 479 7.03 11.48 5.35
N LEU A 480 5.88 12.12 5.60
CA LEU A 480 5.19 13.01 4.67
C LEU A 480 4.90 14.35 5.37
N PRO A 481 5.91 15.23 5.54
CA PRO A 481 5.77 16.46 6.34
C PRO A 481 4.80 17.48 5.74
N GLN A 482 4.54 17.41 4.44
CA GLN A 482 3.65 18.34 3.72
C GLN A 482 2.34 17.69 3.28
N ALA A 483 1.99 16.53 3.87
CA ALA A 483 0.79 15.81 3.50
C ALA A 483 -0.49 16.59 3.83
N PRO A 484 -1.37 16.85 2.87
CA PRO A 484 -2.70 17.40 3.13
C PRO A 484 -3.58 16.42 3.90
N LEU A 485 -3.26 15.12 3.84
CA LEU A 485 -3.91 14.05 4.59
C LEU A 485 -2.90 13.04 5.10
N GLN A 486 -2.99 12.72 6.38
CA GLN A 486 -2.37 11.56 7.00
C GLN A 486 -3.42 10.80 7.81
N TRP A 487 -3.43 9.48 7.71
CA TRP A 487 -4.42 8.65 8.39
C TRP A 487 -3.78 7.36 8.91
N ALA A 488 -4.01 7.03 10.17
CA ALA A 488 -3.57 5.79 10.80
C ALA A 488 -4.74 5.10 11.52
N MET A 489 -4.87 3.79 11.38
CA MET A 489 -5.95 3.03 11.97
C MET A 489 -5.47 1.70 12.56
N ALA A 490 -6.11 1.28 13.65
CA ALA A 490 -5.89 0.00 14.30
C ALA A 490 -6.53 -1.16 13.51
N ALA A 491 -6.19 -2.39 13.90
CA ALA A 491 -6.71 -3.62 13.33
C ALA A 491 -8.25 -3.62 13.19
N GLY A 492 -8.97 -3.23 14.24
CA GLY A 492 -10.42 -3.21 14.25
C GLY A 492 -11.07 -2.34 13.17
N ARG A 493 -10.35 -1.32 12.68
CA ARG A 493 -10.79 -0.44 11.58
C ARG A 493 -10.16 -0.83 10.24
N ALA A 494 -8.90 -1.23 10.23
CA ALA A 494 -8.17 -1.59 9.02
C ALA A 494 -8.70 -2.89 8.38
N GLN A 495 -8.95 -3.93 9.17
CA GLN A 495 -9.38 -5.24 8.67
C GLN A 495 -10.72 -5.19 7.89
N PRO A 496 -11.80 -4.55 8.39
CA PRO A 496 -13.05 -4.43 7.62
C PRO A 496 -12.90 -3.63 6.32
N LEU A 497 -12.04 -2.60 6.32
CA LEU A 497 -11.73 -1.83 5.12
C LEU A 497 -11.07 -2.72 4.06
N LEU A 498 -10.02 -3.45 4.44
CA LEU A 498 -9.31 -4.36 3.55
C LEU A 498 -10.20 -5.50 3.05
N GLN A 499 -11.05 -6.06 3.89
CA GLN A 499 -11.99 -7.12 3.49
C GLN A 499 -12.97 -6.69 2.41
N ARG A 500 -13.32 -5.41 2.34
CA ARG A 500 -14.20 -4.83 1.29
C ARG A 500 -13.45 -4.51 0.00
N TRP A 501 -12.14 -4.40 0.05
CA TRP A 501 -11.33 -4.04 -1.10
C TRP A 501 -11.12 -5.24 -2.02
N SER A 502 -11.57 -5.12 -3.29
CA SER A 502 -11.56 -6.22 -4.27
C SER A 502 -10.17 -6.80 -4.52
N THR A 503 -9.13 -5.96 -4.57
CA THR A 503 -7.74 -6.41 -4.71
C THR A 503 -7.31 -7.30 -3.53
N TRP A 504 -7.70 -6.93 -2.31
CA TRP A 504 -7.38 -7.72 -1.11
C TRP A 504 -8.13 -9.05 -1.07
N GLN A 505 -9.37 -9.07 -1.56
CA GLN A 505 -10.14 -10.30 -1.73
C GLN A 505 -9.47 -11.24 -2.73
N LEU A 506 -8.99 -10.71 -3.86
CA LEU A 506 -8.23 -11.48 -4.86
C LEU A 506 -6.95 -12.06 -4.25
N LEU A 507 -6.16 -11.26 -3.53
CA LEU A 507 -4.94 -11.73 -2.85
C LEU A 507 -5.25 -12.83 -1.83
N SER A 508 -6.34 -12.69 -1.06
CA SER A 508 -6.79 -13.71 -0.10
C SER A 508 -7.23 -15.00 -0.80
N ALA A 509 -7.91 -14.89 -1.94
CA ALA A 509 -8.30 -16.05 -2.76
C ALA A 509 -7.07 -16.78 -3.31
N LEU A 510 -6.07 -16.05 -3.85
CA LEU A 510 -4.81 -16.63 -4.31
C LEU A 510 -4.02 -17.31 -3.18
N ALA A 511 -4.01 -16.71 -1.99
CA ALA A 511 -3.36 -17.31 -0.82
C ALA A 511 -4.10 -18.51 -0.24
N GLY A 512 -5.34 -18.77 -0.67
CA GLY A 512 -6.19 -19.84 -0.12
C GLY A 512 -6.63 -19.60 1.32
N GLN A 513 -6.45 -18.40 1.86
CA GLN A 513 -6.79 -18.02 3.23
C GLN A 513 -7.03 -16.51 3.37
N PRO A 514 -7.84 -16.07 4.35
CA PRO A 514 -8.06 -14.65 4.59
C PRO A 514 -6.77 -13.99 5.12
N LEU A 515 -6.30 -12.94 4.46
CA LEU A 515 -5.09 -12.20 4.84
C LEU A 515 -5.37 -11.05 5.81
N ALA A 516 -6.59 -10.51 5.83
CA ALA A 516 -6.95 -9.37 6.68
C ALA A 516 -6.74 -9.59 8.19
N PRO A 517 -7.01 -10.78 8.77
CA PRO A 517 -6.79 -11.00 10.21
C PRO A 517 -5.33 -10.85 10.67
N ALA A 518 -4.37 -10.98 9.76
CA ALA A 518 -2.96 -10.78 10.07
C ALA A 518 -2.57 -9.30 10.18
N VAL A 519 -3.42 -8.38 9.71
CA VAL A 519 -3.15 -6.93 9.72
C VAL A 519 -3.45 -6.35 11.09
N GLN A 520 -2.46 -5.68 11.69
CA GLN A 520 -2.55 -5.01 12.98
C GLN A 520 -2.84 -3.52 12.85
N SER A 521 -2.36 -2.91 11.79
CA SER A 521 -2.62 -1.51 11.51
C SER A 521 -2.43 -1.19 10.03
N LEU A 522 -3.04 -0.08 9.63
CA LEU A 522 -2.86 0.55 8.33
C LEU A 522 -2.63 2.04 8.57
N SER A 523 -1.60 2.59 7.97
CA SER A 523 -1.43 4.04 7.85
C SER A 523 -1.25 4.42 6.39
N LEU A 524 -1.75 5.57 6.01
CA LEU A 524 -1.64 6.12 4.67
C LEU A 524 -1.60 7.64 4.70
N GLY A 525 -1.00 8.21 3.69
CA GLY A 525 -0.95 9.63 3.47
C GLY A 525 -0.52 9.91 2.04
N TRP A 526 -0.69 11.15 1.62
CA TRP A 526 -0.25 11.59 0.31
C TRP A 526 0.20 13.05 0.36
N GLU A 527 1.01 13.42 -0.61
CA GLU A 527 1.43 14.79 -0.84
C GLU A 527 1.44 15.12 -2.34
N ALA A 528 1.14 16.38 -2.67
CA ALA A 528 1.27 16.86 -4.02
C ALA A 528 2.75 17.13 -4.34
N GLN A 529 3.18 16.78 -5.55
CA GLN A 529 4.53 17.00 -6.03
C GLN A 529 4.55 18.14 -7.05
N PRO A 530 5.68 18.88 -7.17
CA PRO A 530 5.78 20.02 -8.08
C PRO A 530 5.46 19.71 -9.55
N ASP A 531 5.66 18.46 -9.98
CA ASP A 531 5.49 18.02 -11.37
C ASP A 531 4.05 17.57 -11.69
N ALA A 532 3.06 18.08 -10.98
CA ALA A 532 1.66 17.66 -11.07
C ALA A 532 1.42 16.17 -10.80
N ASN A 533 2.29 15.55 -10.02
CA ASN A 533 2.15 14.18 -9.56
C ASN A 533 1.63 14.14 -8.13
N LEU A 534 0.95 13.06 -7.75
CA LEU A 534 0.59 12.77 -6.38
C LEU A 534 1.47 11.64 -5.85
N HIS A 535 2.13 11.86 -4.74
CA HIS A 535 2.92 10.87 -4.02
C HIS A 535 2.11 10.31 -2.88
N LEU A 536 1.81 9.02 -2.91
CA LEU A 536 1.05 8.30 -1.89
C LEU A 536 1.97 7.31 -1.18
N LYS A 537 1.94 7.33 0.13
CA LYS A 537 2.58 6.29 0.95
C LYS A 537 1.53 5.57 1.80
N ALA A 538 1.67 4.26 1.91
CA ALA A 538 0.87 3.47 2.83
C ALA A 538 1.76 2.42 3.52
N ARG A 539 1.43 2.09 4.76
CA ARG A 539 2.14 1.10 5.56
C ARG A 539 1.14 0.17 6.21
N LEU A 540 1.29 -1.11 5.94
CA LEU A 540 0.54 -2.21 6.56
C LEU A 540 1.44 -2.90 7.58
N GLU A 541 1.02 -2.99 8.84
CA GLU A 541 1.73 -3.75 9.87
C GLU A 541 1.05 -5.09 10.11
N PHE A 542 1.85 -6.15 10.23
CA PHE A 542 1.39 -7.51 10.47
C PHE A 542 1.77 -7.97 11.88
N GLY A 543 0.86 -8.73 12.52
CA GLY A 543 1.05 -9.23 13.89
C GLY A 543 1.38 -10.70 13.99
#